data_48be3ff064369716818af719e6ba32b6
#
_entry.id   48be3ff064369716818af719e6ba32b6
#
_cell.length_a   1.000
_cell.length_b   1.000
_cell.length_c   1.000
_cell.angle_alpha   90.00
_cell.angle_beta   90.00
_cell.angle_gamma   90.00
#
_symmetry.space_group_name_H-M   'P 1'
#
loop_
_entity.id
_entity.type
_entity.pdbx_description
1 polymer ?
#
loop_
_entity_poly.entity_id
_entity_poly.type
_entity_poly.pdbx_seq_one_letter_code
_entity_poly.pdbx_strand_id
1 'polypeptide(L)' 'MTKLETRFRLLKPPDEAVLARLTKTSVLYGIQKLTLAPALDTLTVEYDASRLRPAEVENALARAGVDAEPL' A
#
# COMPACT_ATOMS: atom_id res chain seq x y z
N MET A 1 -9.47 -7.42 -16.71
CA MET A 1 -8.93 -6.78 -15.50
C MET A 1 -8.43 -7.84 -14.53
N THR A 2 -7.19 -7.71 -14.12
CA THR A 2 -6.59 -8.65 -13.18
C THR A 2 -6.38 -7.94 -11.86
N LYS A 3 -7.27 -8.18 -10.91
CA LYS A 3 -7.18 -7.61 -9.58
C LYS A 3 -6.41 -8.55 -8.68
N LEU A 4 -5.33 -8.07 -8.09
CA LEU A 4 -4.54 -8.81 -7.13
C LEU A 4 -4.53 -8.11 -5.79
N GLU A 5 -4.35 -8.91 -4.76
CA GLU A 5 -4.22 -8.43 -3.39
C GLU A 5 -2.85 -8.82 -2.88
N THR A 6 -2.12 -7.88 -2.32
CA THR A 6 -0.83 -8.16 -1.71
C THR A 6 -0.82 -7.61 -0.29
N ARG A 7 -0.06 -8.26 0.58
CA ARG A 7 0.03 -7.87 1.98
C ARG A 7 1.44 -7.45 2.32
N PHE A 8 1.54 -6.44 3.16
CA PHE A 8 2.80 -5.93 3.64
C PHE A 8 2.79 -5.89 5.16
N ARG A 9 3.93 -6.22 5.75
CA ARG A 9 4.13 -6.08 7.17
C ARG A 9 4.66 -4.67 7.43
N LEU A 10 4.00 -3.95 8.31
CA LEU A 10 4.43 -2.60 8.69
C LEU A 10 5.48 -2.68 9.77
N LEU A 11 6.62 -2.05 9.53
CA LEU A 11 7.72 -2.00 10.49
C LEU A 11 7.49 -0.95 11.56
N LYS A 12 6.67 0.05 11.23
CA LYS A 12 6.25 1.11 12.15
C LYS A 12 4.76 1.40 11.94
N PRO A 13 4.02 1.71 13.01
CA PRO A 13 2.65 2.15 12.84
C PRO A 13 2.61 3.46 12.03
N PRO A 14 1.78 3.55 10.99
CA PRO A 14 1.66 4.78 10.21
C PRO A 14 0.92 5.84 11.03
N ASP A 15 1.38 7.09 10.93
CA ASP A 15 0.66 8.21 11.53
C ASP A 15 -0.37 8.79 10.54
N GLU A 16 -1.13 9.78 10.97
CA GLU A 16 -2.16 10.39 10.13
C GLU A 16 -1.60 11.03 8.87
N ALA A 17 -0.43 11.66 8.96
CA ALA A 17 0.20 12.27 7.80
C ALA A 17 0.60 11.22 6.77
N VAL A 18 1.12 10.09 7.21
CA VAL A 18 1.48 8.98 6.33
C VAL A 18 0.23 8.39 5.68
N LEU A 19 -0.84 8.19 6.45
CA LEU A 19 -2.10 7.67 5.93
C LEU A 19 -2.69 8.61 4.86
N ALA A 20 -2.63 9.91 5.09
CA ALA A 20 -3.12 10.89 4.12
C ALA A 20 -2.30 10.84 2.82
N ARG A 21 -0.98 10.74 2.93
CA ARG A 21 -0.11 10.60 1.76
C ARG A 21 -0.38 9.31 1.02
N LEU A 22 -0.59 8.25 1.75
CA LEU A 22 -0.87 6.92 1.19
C LEU A 22 -2.15 6.93 0.36
N THR A 23 -3.18 7.59 0.86
CA THR A 23 -4.45 7.74 0.14
C THR A 23 -4.24 8.49 -1.18
N LYS A 24 -3.51 9.59 -1.16
CA LYS A 24 -3.21 10.35 -2.38
C LYS A 24 -2.35 9.55 -3.36
N THR A 25 -1.36 8.85 -2.85
CA THR A 25 -0.47 8.04 -3.67
C THR A 25 -1.23 6.89 -4.34
N SER A 26 -2.15 6.27 -3.62
CA SER A 26 -2.94 5.17 -4.18
C SER A 26 -3.77 5.60 -5.38
N VAL A 27 -4.35 6.79 -5.33
CA VAL A 27 -5.11 7.34 -6.45
C VAL A 27 -4.21 7.55 -7.67
N LEU A 28 -3.02 8.11 -7.45
CA LEU A 28 -2.07 8.39 -8.53
C LEU A 28 -1.55 7.13 -9.21
N TYR A 29 -1.34 6.05 -8.46
CA TYR A 29 -0.74 4.83 -8.97
C TYR A 29 -1.75 3.78 -9.41
N GLY A 30 -3.04 4.04 -9.28
CA GLY A 30 -4.06 3.08 -9.69
C GLY A 30 -4.27 1.94 -8.70
N ILE A 31 -3.93 2.15 -7.46
CA ILE A 31 -4.24 1.23 -6.37
C ILE A 31 -5.75 1.35 -6.09
N GLN A 32 -6.44 0.23 -6.06
CA GLN A 32 -7.90 0.25 -5.92
C GLN A 32 -8.36 0.35 -4.48
N LYS A 33 -7.64 -0.29 -3.57
CA LYS A 33 -8.05 -0.29 -2.17
C LYS A 33 -6.86 -0.53 -1.26
N LEU A 34 -6.87 0.14 -0.14
CA LEU A 34 -5.91 -0.06 0.95
C LEU A 34 -6.69 -0.42 2.20
N THR A 35 -6.29 -1.49 2.85
CA THR A 35 -6.91 -1.94 4.10
C THR A 35 -5.83 -2.12 5.15
N LEU A 36 -6.00 -1.40 6.26
CA LEU A 36 -5.08 -1.49 7.38
C LEU A 36 -5.67 -2.40 8.44
N ALA A 37 -4.88 -3.36 8.91
CA ALA A 37 -5.33 -4.27 9.96
C ALA A 37 -5.58 -3.51 11.27
N PRO A 38 -6.51 -3.97 12.12
CA PRO A 38 -6.77 -3.30 13.40
C PRO A 38 -5.56 -3.14 14.29
N ALA A 39 -4.59 -4.07 14.21
CA ALA A 39 -3.36 -4.00 14.98
C ALA A 39 -2.34 -3.01 14.40
N LEU A 40 -2.62 -2.41 13.25
CA LEU A 40 -1.75 -1.47 12.52
C LEU A 40 -0.39 -2.08 12.14
N ASP A 41 -0.33 -3.38 12.00
CA ASP A 41 0.91 -4.11 11.67
C ASP A 41 0.91 -4.71 10.27
N THR A 42 -0.22 -4.74 9.61
CA THR A 42 -0.36 -5.33 8.28
C THR A 42 -1.19 -4.42 7.40
N LEU A 43 -0.69 -4.18 6.19
CA LEU A 43 -1.38 -3.41 5.18
C LEU A 43 -1.72 -4.33 4.01
N THR A 44 -2.98 -4.35 3.60
CA THR A 44 -3.43 -5.08 2.42
C THR A 44 -3.69 -4.09 1.30
N VAL A 45 -3.10 -4.35 0.15
CA VAL A 45 -3.22 -3.50 -1.03
C VAL A 45 -3.89 -4.28 -2.15
N GLU A 46 -5.00 -3.75 -2.66
CA GLU A 46 -5.66 -4.29 -3.85
C GLU A 46 -5.33 -3.39 -5.03
N TYR A 47 -4.81 -3.99 -6.09
CA TYR A 47 -4.39 -3.23 -7.26
C TYR A 47 -4.65 -4.02 -8.54
N ASP A 48 -4.64 -3.31 -9.66
CA ASP A 48 -4.81 -3.91 -10.97
C ASP A 48 -3.45 -4.37 -11.49
N ALA A 49 -3.24 -5.67 -11.52
CA ALA A 49 -1.97 -6.26 -11.95
C ALA A 49 -1.65 -6.03 -13.41
N SER A 50 -2.62 -5.61 -14.21
CA SER A 50 -2.37 -5.23 -15.61
C SER A 50 -1.72 -3.86 -15.73
N ARG A 51 -1.77 -3.04 -14.66
CA ARG A 51 -1.21 -1.69 -14.64
C ARG A 51 0.00 -1.56 -13.73
N LEU A 52 0.02 -2.31 -12.65
CA LEU A 52 1.06 -2.20 -11.63
C LEU A 52 1.75 -3.53 -11.42
N ARG A 53 3.05 -3.47 -11.20
CA ARG A 53 3.83 -4.63 -10.76
C ARG A 53 4.00 -4.56 -9.24
N PRO A 54 4.24 -5.69 -8.56
CA PRO A 54 4.47 -5.67 -7.11
C PRO A 54 5.56 -4.69 -6.66
N ALA A 55 6.65 -4.59 -7.42
CA ALA A 55 7.72 -3.64 -7.11
C ALA A 55 7.25 -2.19 -7.16
N GLU A 56 6.33 -1.87 -8.07
CA GLU A 56 5.77 -0.52 -8.16
C GLU A 56 4.89 -0.18 -6.96
N VAL A 57 4.15 -1.18 -6.46
CA VAL A 57 3.35 -1.01 -5.25
C VAL A 57 4.26 -0.74 -4.05
N GLU A 58 5.34 -1.49 -3.91
CA GLU A 58 6.33 -1.26 -2.85
C GLU A 58 6.93 0.14 -2.94
N ASN A 59 7.29 0.58 -4.13
CA ASN A 59 7.85 1.91 -4.35
C ASN A 59 6.85 3.00 -3.99
N ALA A 60 5.58 2.82 -4.34
CA ALA A 60 4.53 3.76 -3.99
C ALA A 60 4.38 3.90 -2.48
N LEU A 61 4.42 2.79 -1.76
CA LEU A 61 4.35 2.80 -0.30
C LEU A 61 5.57 3.52 0.30
N ALA A 62 6.75 3.23 -0.20
CA ALA A 62 7.98 3.87 0.28
C ALA A 62 7.94 5.38 0.07
N ARG A 63 7.45 5.83 -1.08
CA ARG A 63 7.32 7.26 -1.38
C ARG A 63 6.30 7.96 -0.48
N ALA A 64 5.29 7.24 -0.04
CA ALA A 64 4.32 7.77 0.90
C ALA A 64 4.86 7.84 2.34
N GLY A 65 6.05 7.30 2.57
CA GLY A 65 6.64 7.27 3.91
C GLY A 65 6.26 6.06 4.72
N VAL A 66 5.72 5.03 4.07
CA VAL A 66 5.36 3.79 4.75
C VAL A 66 6.57 2.87 4.82
N ASP A 67 6.94 2.48 6.02
CA ASP A 67 8.03 1.55 6.25
C ASP A 67 7.43 0.14 6.34
N ALA A 68 7.45 -0.57 5.21
CA ALA A 68 6.78 -1.86 5.09
C ALA A 68 7.63 -2.84 4.29
N GLU A 69 7.44 -4.11 4.57
CA GLU A 69 8.09 -5.19 3.82
C GLU A 69 7.04 -6.18 3.31
N PRO A 70 7.28 -6.84 2.16
CA PRO A 70 6.35 -7.84 1.64
C PRO A 70 6.22 -9.03 2.59
N LEU A 71 5.01 -9.53 2.71
CA LEU A 71 4.77 -10.77 3.44
C LEU A 71 4.95 -11.99 2.56
#